data_4e8f874530585172fa740f1dd6734a38
#
_entry.id   4e8f874530585172fa740f1dd6734a38
#
_cell.length_a   1.000
_cell.length_b   1.000
_cell.length_c   1.000
_cell.angle_alpha   90.00
_cell.angle_beta   90.00
_cell.angle_gamma   90.00
#
_symmetry.space_group_name_H-M   'P 1'
#
loop_
_entity.id
_entity.type
_entity.pdbx_description
1 polymer ?
#
loop_
_entity_poly.entity_id
_entity_poly.type
_entity_poly.pdbx_seq_one_letter_code
_entity_poly.pdbx_strand_id
1 'polypeptide(L)'
;DSINAIDWNLKHVNAGQTDYYKELIRLRKGHPAFRMTTAEQVARHLKFDKTLPGLISYSLIDNANGDEWKEIKLVFNGSGKPQEVRIPRGEWKVIAEDGRIKADGLGSSKGGKIIVPATSALILAKEK
;
A
#
# COMPACT_ATOMS: atom_id res chain seq x y z
N ASP A 1 34.78 -11.58 -3.62
CA ASP A 1 33.60 -11.40 -4.45
C ASP A 1 32.91 -10.09 -4.13
N SER A 2 32.90 -9.19 -5.07
CA SER A 2 32.37 -7.85 -4.90
C SER A 2 30.86 -7.83 -4.64
N ILE A 3 30.14 -8.89 -5.01
CA ILE A 3 28.71 -8.97 -4.78
C ILE A 3 28.43 -9.35 -3.33
N ASN A 4 29.25 -10.22 -2.77
CA ASN A 4 29.08 -10.65 -1.39
C ASN A 4 29.80 -9.73 -0.39
N ALA A 5 30.80 -9.03 -0.85
CA ALA A 5 31.36 -7.92 -0.09
C ALA A 5 30.37 -6.76 -0.21
N ILE A 6 29.13 -7.01 0.15
CA ILE A 6 28.15 -5.97 0.17
C ILE A 6 28.70 -4.90 1.04
N ASP A 7 28.94 -3.87 0.38
CA ASP A 7 29.44 -2.68 0.93
C ASP A 7 28.58 -2.28 2.11
N TRP A 8 29.13 -2.29 3.30
CA TRP A 8 28.44 -1.85 4.50
C TRP A 8 27.94 -0.42 4.38
N ASN A 9 28.62 0.38 3.57
CA ASN A 9 28.17 1.73 3.26
C ASN A 9 26.85 1.70 2.49
N LEU A 10 26.71 0.77 1.57
CA LEU A 10 25.46 0.61 0.83
C LEU A 10 24.30 0.24 1.76
N LYS A 11 24.57 -0.60 2.76
CA LYS A 11 23.56 -0.96 3.75
C LYS A 11 23.12 0.26 4.56
N HIS A 12 24.03 1.13 4.91
CA HIS A 12 23.70 2.38 5.61
C HIS A 12 22.90 3.32 4.71
N VAL A 13 23.31 3.47 3.47
CA VAL A 13 22.62 4.33 2.50
C VAL A 13 21.19 3.85 2.28
N ASN A 14 20.98 2.53 2.32
CA ASN A 14 19.67 1.94 2.08
C ASN A 14 18.90 1.59 3.35
N ALA A 15 19.28 2.14 4.50
CA ALA A 15 18.59 1.85 5.77
C ALA A 15 17.09 2.16 5.71
N GLY A 16 16.72 3.23 5.04
CA GLY A 16 15.31 3.60 4.85
C GLY A 16 14.53 2.56 4.03
N GLN A 17 15.16 1.99 3.01
CA GLN A 17 14.56 0.93 2.22
C GLN A 17 14.39 -0.36 3.04
N THR A 18 15.36 -0.68 3.88
CA THR A 18 15.29 -1.82 4.77
C THR A 18 14.10 -1.70 5.70
N ASP A 19 13.89 -0.53 6.28
CA ASP A 19 12.75 -0.26 7.15
C ASP A 19 11.43 -0.37 6.39
N TYR A 20 11.40 0.08 5.15
CA TYR A 20 10.24 -0.04 4.29
C TYR A 20 9.84 -1.51 4.11
N TYR A 21 10.81 -2.37 3.78
CA TYR A 21 10.56 -3.80 3.60
C TYR A 21 10.10 -4.48 4.89
N LYS A 22 10.67 -4.10 6.02
CA LYS A 22 10.24 -4.63 7.32
C LYS A 22 8.78 -4.31 7.57
N GLU A 23 8.35 -3.07 7.28
CA GLU A 23 6.97 -2.67 7.47
C GLU A 23 6.03 -3.35 6.48
N LEU A 24 6.46 -3.59 5.25
CA LEU A 24 5.69 -4.38 4.28
C LEU A 24 5.45 -5.80 4.78
N ILE A 25 6.48 -6.45 5.31
CA ILE A 25 6.38 -7.80 5.86
C ILE A 25 5.43 -7.80 7.06
N ARG A 26 5.57 -6.81 7.93
CA ARG A 26 4.73 -6.65 9.10
C ARG A 26 3.26 -6.47 8.73
N LEU A 27 3.00 -5.64 7.72
CA LEU A 27 1.68 -5.41 7.17
C LEU A 27 1.08 -6.71 6.63
N ARG A 28 1.84 -7.45 5.84
CA ARG A 28 1.38 -8.70 5.26
C ARG A 28 1.09 -9.77 6.33
N LYS A 29 1.94 -9.86 7.35
CA LYS A 29 1.74 -10.82 8.44
C LYS A 29 0.54 -10.48 9.31
N GLY A 30 0.33 -9.20 9.56
CA GLY A 30 -0.74 -8.73 10.43
C GLY A 30 -2.11 -8.65 9.75
N HIS A 31 -2.15 -8.69 8.42
CA HIS A 31 -3.39 -8.49 7.69
C HIS A 31 -3.63 -9.59 6.66
N PRO A 32 -4.49 -10.55 7.00
CA PRO A 32 -4.77 -11.67 6.09
C PRO A 32 -5.40 -11.25 4.76
N ALA A 33 -5.93 -10.03 4.64
CA ALA A 33 -6.43 -9.53 3.37
C ALA A 33 -5.37 -9.58 2.26
N PHE A 34 -4.11 -9.43 2.62
CA PHE A 34 -3.00 -9.47 1.66
C PHE A 34 -2.54 -10.90 1.34
N ARG A 35 -3.16 -11.90 1.96
CA ARG A 35 -2.77 -13.31 1.84
C ARG A 35 -3.92 -14.20 1.40
N MET A 36 -4.79 -13.67 0.55
CA MET A 36 -5.87 -14.49 -0.03
C MET A 36 -5.27 -15.59 -0.90
N THR A 37 -5.77 -16.81 -0.72
CA THR A 37 -5.18 -18.00 -1.36
C THR A 37 -6.06 -18.64 -2.41
N THR A 38 -7.32 -18.23 -2.56
CA THR A 38 -8.22 -18.83 -3.52
C THR A 38 -8.72 -17.81 -4.52
N ALA A 39 -9.01 -18.28 -5.74
CA ALA A 39 -9.57 -17.44 -6.77
C ALA A 39 -10.94 -16.87 -6.37
N GLU A 40 -11.73 -17.62 -5.62
CA GLU A 40 -13.02 -17.17 -5.12
C GLU A 40 -12.89 -15.98 -4.17
N GLN A 41 -11.94 -16.06 -3.24
CA GLN A 41 -11.68 -14.95 -2.32
C GLN A 41 -11.26 -13.69 -3.07
N VAL A 42 -10.32 -13.84 -4.01
CA VAL A 42 -9.85 -12.71 -4.81
C VAL A 42 -11.00 -12.11 -5.61
N ALA A 43 -11.79 -12.94 -6.29
CA ALA A 43 -12.93 -12.47 -7.10
C ALA A 43 -13.96 -11.72 -6.26
N ARG A 44 -14.17 -12.17 -5.01
CA ARG A 44 -15.15 -11.55 -4.11
C ARG A 44 -14.68 -10.23 -3.52
N HIS A 45 -13.40 -10.15 -3.14
CA HIS A 45 -12.91 -9.07 -2.29
C HIS A 45 -12.01 -8.07 -3.01
N LEU A 46 -11.36 -8.46 -4.11
CA LEU A 46 -10.47 -7.54 -4.83
C LEU A 46 -11.23 -6.87 -5.96
N LYS A 47 -11.28 -5.54 -5.95
CA LYS A 47 -11.99 -4.75 -6.95
C LYS A 47 -11.05 -3.71 -7.56
N PHE A 48 -10.81 -3.80 -8.86
CA PHE A 48 -10.03 -2.81 -9.56
C PHE A 48 -10.85 -1.57 -9.82
N ASP A 49 -10.19 -0.43 -9.68
CA ASP A 49 -10.76 0.86 -10.06
C ASP A 49 -10.40 1.14 -11.52
N LYS A 50 -10.86 2.28 -12.02
CA LYS A 50 -10.50 2.73 -13.35
C LYS A 50 -9.00 2.95 -13.43
N THR A 51 -8.33 2.27 -14.37
CA THR A 51 -6.89 2.39 -14.54
C THR A 51 -6.54 3.48 -15.53
N LEU A 52 -5.41 4.15 -15.29
CA LEU A 52 -4.78 5.10 -16.20
C LEU A 52 -3.37 4.57 -16.51
N PRO A 53 -2.75 5.01 -17.62
CA PRO A 53 -1.37 4.59 -17.90
C PRO A 53 -0.44 4.89 -16.73
N GLY A 54 0.26 3.86 -16.26
CA GLY A 54 1.18 4.00 -15.14
C GLY A 54 0.55 4.05 -13.77
N LEU A 55 -0.78 3.94 -13.68
CA LEU A 55 -1.49 4.00 -12.40
C LEU A 55 -2.32 2.74 -12.20
N ILE A 56 -2.08 2.04 -11.10
CA ILE A 56 -2.88 0.89 -10.69
C ILE A 56 -3.58 1.25 -9.39
N SER A 57 -4.91 1.08 -9.37
CA SER A 57 -5.72 1.37 -8.20
C SER A 57 -6.71 0.23 -7.99
N TYR A 58 -6.76 -0.30 -6.78
CA TYR A 58 -7.73 -1.34 -6.43
C TYR A 58 -8.07 -1.30 -4.95
N SER A 59 -9.13 -2.02 -4.60
CA SER A 59 -9.60 -2.11 -3.22
C SER A 59 -9.71 -3.56 -2.80
N LEU A 60 -9.42 -3.82 -1.53
CA LEU A 60 -9.78 -5.06 -0.87
C LEU A 60 -10.96 -4.72 0.04
N ILE A 61 -12.11 -5.35 -0.18
CA ILE A 61 -13.36 -4.94 0.46
C ILE A 61 -13.93 -6.05 1.35
N ASP A 62 -14.85 -5.67 2.20
CA ASP A 62 -15.66 -6.57 3.02
C ASP A 62 -14.83 -7.48 3.92
N ASN A 63 -13.88 -6.90 4.66
CA ASN A 63 -13.03 -7.64 5.59
C ASN A 63 -12.40 -8.86 4.92
N ALA A 64 -11.71 -8.63 3.81
CA ALA A 64 -11.14 -9.70 2.99
C ALA A 64 -10.34 -10.69 3.85
N ASN A 65 -10.59 -11.97 3.61
CA ASN A 65 -9.90 -13.07 4.29
C ASN A 65 -9.99 -12.98 5.82
N GLY A 66 -11.08 -12.39 6.36
CA GLY A 66 -11.25 -12.24 7.80
C GLY A 66 -10.44 -11.11 8.43
N ASP A 67 -9.95 -10.18 7.63
CA ASP A 67 -9.17 -9.05 8.13
C ASP A 67 -10.02 -8.14 9.02
N GLU A 68 -9.39 -7.53 10.02
CA GLU A 68 -10.06 -6.54 10.87
C GLU A 68 -10.36 -5.23 10.11
N TRP A 69 -9.60 -4.95 9.05
CA TRP A 69 -9.87 -3.78 8.21
C TRP A 69 -11.01 -4.09 7.24
N LYS A 70 -12.01 -3.25 7.29
CA LYS A 70 -13.18 -3.41 6.44
C LYS A 70 -12.84 -3.23 4.96
N GLU A 71 -12.00 -2.25 4.67
CA GLU A 71 -11.61 -1.93 3.30
C GLU A 71 -10.16 -1.43 3.28
N ILE A 72 -9.43 -1.81 2.26
CA ILE A 72 -8.08 -1.34 2.02
C ILE A 72 -8.01 -0.80 0.61
N LYS A 73 -7.57 0.44 0.46
CA LYS A 73 -7.40 1.10 -0.83
C LYS A 73 -5.93 1.14 -1.16
N LEU A 74 -5.57 0.59 -2.31
CA LEU A 74 -4.18 0.55 -2.75
C LEU A 74 -4.06 1.27 -4.09
N VAL A 75 -3.12 2.20 -4.16
CA VAL A 75 -2.83 2.94 -5.39
C VAL A 75 -1.33 2.90 -5.62
N PHE A 76 -0.93 2.47 -6.80
CA PHE A 76 0.47 2.43 -7.20
C PHE A 76 0.67 3.32 -8.41
N ASN A 77 1.43 4.40 -8.23
CA ASN A 77 1.78 5.31 -9.30
C ASN A 77 3.19 4.99 -9.78
N GLY A 78 3.30 4.26 -10.89
CA GLY A 78 4.58 3.93 -11.50
C GLY A 78 5.02 4.94 -12.55
N SER A 79 4.24 6.00 -12.76
CA SER A 79 4.59 7.03 -13.74
C SER A 79 5.62 8.00 -13.18
N GLY A 80 6.23 8.77 -14.08
CA GLY A 80 7.24 9.77 -13.70
C GLY A 80 6.65 11.10 -13.25
N LYS A 81 5.35 11.18 -13.01
CA LYS A 81 4.69 12.42 -12.60
C LYS A 81 3.61 12.13 -11.57
N PRO A 82 3.23 13.15 -10.76
CA PRO A 82 2.14 12.99 -9.79
C PRO A 82 0.82 12.70 -10.51
N GLN A 83 -0.02 11.87 -9.88
CA GLN A 83 -1.34 11.53 -10.40
C GLN A 83 -2.39 11.83 -9.33
N GLU A 84 -3.51 12.41 -9.75
CA GLU A 84 -4.62 12.66 -8.85
C GLU A 84 -5.55 11.45 -8.83
N VAL A 85 -5.94 11.03 -7.63
CA VAL A 85 -6.92 9.95 -7.45
C VAL A 85 -8.05 10.44 -6.57
N ARG A 86 -9.22 9.82 -6.71
CA ARG A 86 -10.37 10.08 -5.86
C ARG A 86 -10.60 8.91 -4.95
N ILE A 87 -10.58 9.19 -3.66
CA ILE A 87 -10.83 8.19 -2.62
C ILE A 87 -12.19 8.52 -2.01
N PRO A 88 -13.07 7.53 -1.80
CA PRO A 88 -14.35 7.78 -1.14
C PRO A 88 -14.13 8.48 0.20
N ARG A 89 -14.99 9.43 0.52
CA ARG A 89 -14.88 10.14 1.80
C ARG A 89 -15.18 9.19 2.95
N GLY A 90 -14.45 9.35 4.04
CA GLY A 90 -14.59 8.52 5.22
C GLY A 90 -13.40 8.69 6.14
N GLU A 91 -13.35 7.84 7.14
CA GLU A 91 -12.25 7.83 8.11
C GLU A 91 -11.23 6.78 7.68
N TRP A 92 -10.15 7.21 7.06
CA TRP A 92 -9.11 6.33 6.57
C TRP A 92 -7.85 6.47 7.43
N LYS A 93 -7.22 5.35 7.72
CA LYS A 93 -5.88 5.32 8.30
C LYS A 93 -4.88 5.26 7.14
N VAL A 94 -3.90 6.14 7.15
CA VAL A 94 -2.86 6.16 6.11
C VAL A 94 -1.79 5.16 6.50
N ILE A 95 -1.59 4.14 5.68
CA ILE A 95 -0.60 3.09 5.93
C ILE A 95 0.67 3.34 5.13
N ALA A 96 0.52 3.81 3.90
CA ALA A 96 1.66 4.13 3.05
C ALA A 96 1.37 5.39 2.25
N GLU A 97 2.35 6.30 2.17
CA GLU A 97 2.30 7.47 1.28
C GLU A 97 3.72 8.02 1.07
N ASP A 98 3.97 8.50 -0.13
CA ASP A 98 5.19 9.22 -0.47
C ASP A 98 6.48 8.53 0.04
N GLY A 99 6.60 7.24 -0.27
CA GLY A 99 7.79 6.47 0.08
C GLY A 99 7.89 6.02 1.54
N ARG A 100 6.89 6.33 2.36
CA ARG A 100 6.83 5.91 3.76
C ARG A 100 5.77 4.87 3.95
N ILE A 101 5.99 3.94 4.87
CA ILE A 101 5.01 2.91 5.21
C ILE A 101 5.12 2.55 6.70
N LYS A 102 3.98 2.39 7.35
CA LYS A 102 3.90 1.90 8.72
C LYS A 102 2.63 1.08 8.89
N ALA A 103 2.79 -0.17 9.31
CA ALA A 103 1.66 -1.06 9.54
C ALA A 103 0.69 -0.51 10.59
N ASP A 104 1.21 0.23 11.58
CA ASP A 104 0.39 0.85 12.62
C ASP A 104 -0.22 2.20 12.19
N GLY A 105 0.14 2.69 11.03
CA GLY A 105 -0.38 3.91 10.46
C GLY A 105 0.57 5.09 10.54
N LEU A 106 0.50 5.94 9.51
CA LEU A 106 1.25 7.19 9.42
C LEU A 106 0.41 8.39 9.83
N GLY A 107 -0.90 8.22 9.86
CA GLY A 107 -1.84 9.29 10.15
C GLY A 107 -3.22 8.91 9.64
N SER A 108 -4.07 9.92 9.44
CA SER A 108 -5.43 9.71 8.96
C SER A 108 -5.74 10.59 7.75
N SER A 109 -6.77 10.19 7.00
CA SER A 109 -7.25 10.93 5.83
C SER A 109 -8.77 10.85 5.77
N LYS A 110 -9.40 11.91 5.31
CA LYS A 110 -10.85 11.95 5.09
C LYS A 110 -11.23 11.50 3.68
N GLY A 111 -10.28 11.13 2.87
CA GLY A 111 -10.52 10.81 1.47
C GLY A 111 -10.64 12.06 0.60
N GLY A 112 -11.36 11.93 -0.51
CA GLY A 112 -11.49 13.00 -1.49
C GLY A 112 -10.40 12.93 -2.54
N LYS A 113 -10.01 14.07 -3.08
CA LYS A 113 -8.92 14.15 -4.06
C LYS A 113 -7.57 14.04 -3.37
N ILE A 114 -6.76 13.11 -3.81
CA ILE A 114 -5.42 12.89 -3.26
C ILE A 114 -4.43 12.86 -4.42
N ILE A 115 -3.31 13.55 -4.26
CA ILE A 115 -2.21 13.50 -5.22
C ILE A 115 -1.23 12.41 -4.78
N VAL A 116 -1.01 11.43 -5.65
CA VAL A 116 -0.02 10.37 -5.41
C VAL A 116 1.25 10.76 -6.14
N PRO A 117 2.35 11.04 -5.44
CA PRO A 117 3.59 11.44 -6.08
C PRO A 117 4.10 10.40 -7.08
N ALA A 118 4.96 10.85 -7.99
CA ALA A 118 5.60 9.96 -8.96
C ALA A 118 6.31 8.82 -8.25
N THR A 119 6.21 7.64 -8.82
CA THR A 119 6.94 6.44 -8.35
C THR A 119 6.70 6.17 -6.87
N SER A 120 5.42 6.21 -6.45
CA SER A 120 5.06 5.99 -5.06
C SER A 120 3.76 5.22 -4.92
N ALA A 121 3.49 4.75 -3.72
CA ALA A 121 2.28 4.01 -3.38
C ALA A 121 1.50 4.75 -2.30
N LEU A 122 0.18 4.62 -2.39
CA LEU A 122 -0.75 5.08 -1.36
C LEU A 122 -1.52 3.86 -0.88
N ILE A 123 -1.51 3.60 0.42
CA ILE A 123 -2.32 2.54 1.02
C ILE A 123 -3.12 3.16 2.16
N LEU A 124 -4.43 3.04 2.06
CA LEU A 124 -5.36 3.54 3.07
C LEU A 124 -6.18 2.37 3.59
N ALA A 125 -6.44 2.37 4.89
CA ALA A 125 -7.23 1.32 5.52
C ALA A 125 -8.43 1.92 6.25
N LYS A 126 -9.55 1.24 6.18
CA LYS A 126 -10.79 1.62 6.85
C LYS A 126 -11.18 0.52 7.81
N GLU A 127 -11.28 0.85 9.08
CA GLU A 127 -11.57 -0.15 10.12
C GLU A 127 -13.08 -0.46 10.23
N LYS A 128 -13.91 0.50 9.85
CA LYS A 128 -15.38 0.34 9.93
C LYS A 128 -16.10 0.83 8.69
#